data_283aaacad3c5e9d32971cf23ec9df6ca
#
_entry.id   283aaacad3c5e9d32971cf23ec9df6ca
#
_cell.length_a   1.000
_cell.length_b   1.000
_cell.length_c   1.000
_cell.angle_alpha   90.00
_cell.angle_beta   90.00
_cell.angle_gamma   90.00
#
_symmetry.space_group_name_H-M   'P 1'
#
loop_
_entity.id
_entity.type
_entity.pdbx_description
1 polymer ?
#
loop_
_entity_poly.entity_id
_entity_poly.type
_entity_poly.pdbx_seq_one_letter_code
_entity_poly.pdbx_strand_id
1 'polypeptide(L)'
;MMIKTLFLLSFLFFIYSFIGWILEVVQSAFHQKRLVNRGFINSPLCISYGIGAIVITINTHQMTGLWIFAAAMIDATVIEWFGGHFIEHFYHERWWDYSKNKWNLDGYICLSHSVFLGLLGYIGVKFVNPLLFKFYHLIPPFIRHLIIFILLAVLIIDILATTIVVFGKNIDKRRWESADAYLTKISVKLSSLITSYVDRRVERAYPQRKLKLPTIPKTGVFAQGCGFYKVFLLFSIGSLLGDIIETIFCRLKMGVWMSRSSLVWGPFSIVWGFAFAGVTLLLYRYKDRSDSFLFLTGTFLGGAYEYLCSVLSEIVFGKVFWDYSKMPFNLNGRINLLYCFFWGIATVVWFKRIYPFLSNLIEKLPIAFGTVFTWIIVVFMVLNMFMSLSALIRYDQRGKKIPASNFFERYLDTHYNDQKMKLIYPKAKKVH
;
A
#
# COMPACT_ATOMS: atom_id res chain seq x y z
N MET A 1 -8.65 28.05 -11.26
CA MET A 1 -8.97 26.72 -11.81
C MET A 1 -7.73 25.88 -12.02
N MET A 2 -6.72 26.37 -12.72
CA MET A 2 -5.46 25.64 -13.05
C MET A 2 -4.71 25.08 -11.85
N ILE A 3 -4.53 25.84 -10.77
CA ILE A 3 -3.82 25.40 -9.56
C ILE A 3 -4.52 24.21 -8.88
N LYS A 4 -5.85 24.22 -8.78
CA LYS A 4 -6.62 23.11 -8.19
C LYS A 4 -6.44 21.82 -8.99
N THR A 5 -6.42 21.91 -10.32
CA THR A 5 -6.18 20.78 -11.21
C THR A 5 -4.77 20.23 -11.04
N LEU A 6 -3.76 21.10 -10.90
CA LEU A 6 -2.37 20.68 -10.67
C LEU A 6 -2.21 19.88 -9.38
N PHE A 7 -2.79 20.32 -8.28
CA PHE A 7 -2.76 19.58 -7.02
C PHE A 7 -3.48 18.22 -7.13
N LEU A 8 -4.59 18.16 -7.85
CA LEU A 8 -5.30 16.91 -8.09
C LEU A 8 -4.46 15.93 -8.91
N LEU A 9 -3.83 16.41 -9.99
CA LEU A 9 -2.94 15.60 -10.83
C LEU A 9 -1.69 15.13 -10.05
N SER A 10 -1.12 16.02 -9.21
CA SER A 10 0.00 15.63 -8.33
C SER A 10 -0.42 14.56 -7.32
N PHE A 11 -1.63 14.65 -6.77
CA PHE A 11 -2.17 13.62 -5.89
C PHE A 11 -2.32 12.28 -6.62
N LEU A 12 -2.90 12.27 -7.83
CA LEU A 12 -2.99 11.06 -8.65
C LEU A 12 -1.61 10.49 -8.97
N PHE A 13 -0.65 11.35 -9.33
CA PHE A 13 0.73 10.95 -9.59
C PHE A 13 1.31 10.14 -8.43
N PHE A 14 1.25 10.63 -7.21
CA PHE A 14 1.81 9.95 -6.04
C PHE A 14 1.09 8.64 -5.72
N ILE A 15 -0.24 8.63 -5.79
CA ILE A 15 -1.01 7.41 -5.51
C ILE A 15 -0.70 6.33 -6.56
N TYR A 16 -0.74 6.65 -7.84
CA TYR A 16 -0.46 5.67 -8.89
C TYR A 16 1.02 5.26 -8.95
N SER A 17 1.94 6.17 -8.65
CA SER A 17 3.36 5.82 -8.49
C SER A 17 3.58 4.82 -7.36
N PHE A 18 2.87 4.97 -6.26
CA PHE A 18 2.93 4.04 -5.12
C PHE A 18 2.27 2.69 -5.45
N ILE A 19 1.09 2.71 -6.09
CA ILE A 19 0.41 1.48 -6.55
C ILE A 19 1.30 0.75 -7.56
N GLY A 20 1.87 1.45 -8.53
CA GLY A 20 2.80 0.88 -9.51
C GLY A 20 4.02 0.25 -8.84
N TRP A 21 4.59 0.91 -7.84
CA TRP A 21 5.68 0.34 -7.05
C TRP A 21 5.27 -0.96 -6.33
N ILE A 22 4.06 -1.01 -5.73
CA ILE A 22 3.53 -2.24 -5.12
C ILE A 22 3.41 -3.36 -6.18
N LEU A 23 2.86 -3.05 -7.36
CA LEU A 23 2.71 -4.03 -8.45
C LEU A 23 4.07 -4.60 -8.88
N GLU A 24 5.07 -3.75 -9.07
CA GLU A 24 6.43 -4.17 -9.43
C GLU A 24 7.10 -5.01 -8.34
N VAL A 25 6.93 -4.63 -7.07
CA VAL A 25 7.46 -5.41 -5.94
C VAL A 25 6.77 -6.77 -5.84
N VAL A 26 5.45 -6.82 -6.01
CA VAL A 26 4.66 -8.06 -5.99
C VAL A 26 5.07 -8.96 -7.16
N GLN A 27 5.15 -8.42 -8.37
CA GLN A 27 5.60 -9.17 -9.54
C GLN A 27 7.02 -9.72 -9.36
N SER A 28 7.94 -8.90 -8.82
CA SER A 28 9.30 -9.34 -8.50
C SER A 28 9.31 -10.43 -7.43
N ALA A 29 8.45 -10.33 -6.42
CA ALA A 29 8.33 -11.34 -5.37
C ALA A 29 7.89 -12.70 -5.93
N PHE A 30 6.95 -12.71 -6.87
CA PHE A 30 6.51 -13.95 -7.52
C PHE A 30 7.62 -14.57 -8.40
N HIS A 31 8.35 -13.75 -9.18
CA HIS A 31 9.39 -14.26 -10.09
C HIS A 31 10.70 -14.59 -9.38
N GLN A 32 11.13 -13.73 -8.45
CA GLN A 32 12.44 -13.82 -7.80
C GLN A 32 12.38 -14.35 -6.36
N LYS A 33 11.17 -14.63 -5.83
CA LYS A 33 10.92 -15.03 -4.43
C LYS A 33 11.53 -14.07 -3.40
N ARG A 34 11.65 -12.80 -3.76
CA ARG A 34 12.22 -11.73 -2.92
C ARG A 34 11.44 -10.43 -3.10
N LEU A 35 11.25 -9.69 -2.01
CA LEU A 35 10.75 -8.32 -2.05
C LEU A 35 11.92 -7.39 -2.38
N VAL A 36 11.91 -6.83 -3.58
CA VAL A 36 12.94 -5.93 -4.07
C VAL A 36 12.31 -4.64 -4.56
N ASN A 37 12.88 -3.50 -4.17
CA ASN A 37 12.47 -2.21 -4.72
C ASN A 37 12.96 -2.09 -6.16
N ARG A 38 12.06 -2.19 -7.14
CA ARG A 38 12.33 -2.02 -8.58
C ARG A 38 12.09 -0.59 -9.08
N GLY A 39 11.68 0.34 -8.22
CA GLY A 39 11.54 1.74 -8.60
C GLY A 39 12.88 2.36 -9.05
N PHE A 40 12.82 3.31 -10.00
CA PHE A 40 13.98 4.10 -10.45
C PHE A 40 14.63 4.86 -9.28
N ILE A 41 13.84 5.39 -8.38
CA ILE A 41 14.23 6.16 -7.20
C ILE A 41 14.25 5.32 -5.93
N ASN A 42 14.83 5.86 -4.85
CA ASN A 42 14.91 5.16 -3.56
C ASN A 42 13.56 5.08 -2.84
N SER A 43 12.71 6.08 -3.04
CA SER A 43 11.35 6.11 -2.51
C SER A 43 10.50 4.98 -3.09
N PRO A 44 9.46 4.53 -2.37
CA PRO A 44 8.54 3.49 -2.85
C PRO A 44 7.59 4.05 -3.91
N LEU A 45 8.16 4.56 -4.99
CA LEU A 45 7.42 5.19 -6.09
C LEU A 45 7.95 4.68 -7.44
N CYS A 46 7.03 4.34 -8.33
CA CYS A 46 7.32 4.04 -9.72
C CYS A 46 6.84 5.20 -10.60
N ILE A 47 7.76 6.08 -11.00
CA ILE A 47 7.46 7.34 -11.70
C ILE A 47 6.67 7.11 -12.98
N SER A 48 6.98 6.06 -13.75
CA SER A 48 6.31 5.75 -15.00
C SER A 48 4.81 5.50 -14.83
N TYR A 49 4.39 4.82 -13.77
CA TYR A 49 2.97 4.61 -13.44
C TYR A 49 2.27 5.92 -13.07
N GLY A 50 2.94 6.80 -12.32
CA GLY A 50 2.40 8.12 -12.00
C GLY A 50 2.21 9.02 -13.23
N ILE A 51 3.22 9.08 -14.10
CA ILE A 51 3.13 9.81 -15.37
C ILE A 51 2.03 9.20 -16.24
N GLY A 52 2.01 7.86 -16.37
CA GLY A 52 0.98 7.15 -17.13
C GLY A 52 -0.43 7.48 -16.65
N ALA A 53 -0.66 7.47 -15.35
CA ALA A 53 -1.97 7.81 -14.78
C ALA A 53 -2.39 9.24 -15.09
N ILE A 54 -1.47 10.23 -15.03
CA ILE A 54 -1.78 11.62 -15.41
C ILE A 54 -2.15 11.71 -16.89
N VAL A 55 -1.29 11.17 -17.78
CA VAL A 55 -1.50 11.26 -19.24
C VAL A 55 -2.80 10.58 -19.63
N ILE A 56 -3.03 9.34 -19.15
CA ILE A 56 -4.26 8.61 -19.43
C ILE A 56 -5.49 9.38 -18.88
N THR A 57 -5.43 9.92 -17.66
CA THR A 57 -6.55 10.67 -17.08
C THR A 57 -6.90 11.92 -17.90
N ILE A 58 -5.89 12.64 -18.39
CA ILE A 58 -6.09 13.84 -19.20
C ILE A 58 -6.66 13.46 -20.57
N ASN A 59 -6.04 12.50 -21.27
CA ASN A 59 -6.44 12.11 -22.62
C ASN A 59 -7.82 11.46 -22.67
N THR A 60 -8.19 10.70 -21.63
CA THR A 60 -9.47 9.98 -21.61
C THR A 60 -10.63 10.76 -21.01
N HIS A 61 -10.42 12.02 -20.62
CA HIS A 61 -11.42 12.82 -19.88
C HIS A 61 -12.79 12.91 -20.58
N GLN A 62 -12.83 12.92 -21.91
CA GLN A 62 -14.07 12.98 -22.69
C GLN A 62 -14.41 11.66 -23.40
N MET A 63 -13.65 10.60 -23.15
CA MET A 63 -13.83 9.31 -23.81
C MET A 63 -14.75 8.40 -23.03
N THR A 64 -15.42 7.47 -23.71
CA THR A 64 -16.31 6.48 -23.11
C THR A 64 -16.08 5.09 -23.70
N GLY A 65 -16.48 4.06 -22.94
CA GLY A 65 -16.44 2.67 -23.40
C GLY A 65 -15.04 2.18 -23.77
N LEU A 66 -14.95 1.46 -24.87
CA LEU A 66 -13.70 0.86 -25.36
C LEU A 66 -12.64 1.87 -25.78
N TRP A 67 -13.01 3.11 -26.07
CA TRP A 67 -12.05 4.15 -26.41
C TRP A 67 -11.14 4.53 -25.26
N ILE A 68 -11.61 4.42 -24.00
CA ILE A 68 -10.75 4.58 -22.82
C ILE A 68 -9.67 3.51 -22.79
N PHE A 69 -10.03 2.25 -23.07
CA PHE A 69 -9.07 1.15 -23.12
C PHE A 69 -8.03 1.35 -24.24
N ALA A 70 -8.47 1.72 -25.45
CA ALA A 70 -7.57 1.92 -26.57
C ALA A 70 -6.59 3.07 -26.32
N ALA A 71 -7.08 4.21 -25.81
CA ALA A 71 -6.23 5.35 -25.46
C ALA A 71 -5.26 5.00 -24.33
N ALA A 72 -5.73 4.35 -23.26
CA ALA A 72 -4.87 3.93 -22.15
C ALA A 72 -3.78 2.94 -22.60
N MET A 73 -4.10 2.02 -23.49
CA MET A 73 -3.14 1.08 -24.08
C MET A 73 -2.05 1.83 -24.87
N ILE A 74 -2.44 2.77 -25.72
CA ILE A 74 -1.49 3.56 -26.54
C ILE A 74 -0.63 4.43 -25.62
N ASP A 75 -1.23 5.19 -24.70
CA ASP A 75 -0.51 6.10 -23.80
C ASP A 75 0.51 5.34 -22.95
N ALA A 76 0.10 4.23 -22.32
CA ALA A 76 0.99 3.41 -21.51
C ALA A 76 2.13 2.81 -22.34
N THR A 77 1.84 2.33 -23.55
CA THR A 77 2.84 1.79 -24.47
C THR A 77 3.89 2.83 -24.86
N VAL A 78 3.45 4.04 -25.19
CA VAL A 78 4.34 5.16 -25.52
C VAL A 78 5.24 5.52 -24.35
N ILE A 79 4.67 5.62 -23.13
CA ILE A 79 5.43 5.95 -21.92
C ILE A 79 6.46 4.85 -21.60
N GLU A 80 6.09 3.59 -21.75
CA GLU A 80 7.00 2.46 -21.53
C GLU A 80 8.13 2.43 -22.58
N TRP A 81 7.82 2.71 -23.84
CA TRP A 81 8.80 2.76 -24.90
C TRP A 81 9.80 3.91 -24.69
N PHE A 82 9.32 5.12 -24.39
CA PHE A 82 10.19 6.26 -24.06
C PHE A 82 11.01 6.01 -22.78
N GLY A 83 10.39 5.44 -21.74
CA GLY A 83 11.05 5.09 -20.51
C GLY A 83 12.19 4.10 -20.71
N GLY A 84 11.97 3.07 -21.53
CA GLY A 84 12.97 2.08 -21.87
C GLY A 84 14.17 2.68 -22.61
N HIS A 85 13.92 3.50 -23.64
CA HIS A 85 14.98 4.21 -24.37
C HIS A 85 15.73 5.20 -23.49
N PHE A 86 15.01 5.96 -22.66
CA PHE A 86 15.62 6.91 -21.73
C PHE A 86 16.58 6.19 -20.75
N ILE A 87 16.12 5.10 -20.16
CA ILE A 87 16.93 4.32 -19.22
C ILE A 87 18.17 3.75 -19.94
N GLU A 88 17.99 3.12 -21.10
CA GLU A 88 19.12 2.55 -21.84
C GLU A 88 20.12 3.62 -22.30
N HIS A 89 19.65 4.79 -22.76
CA HIS A 89 20.52 5.88 -23.17
C HIS A 89 21.38 6.41 -22.01
N PHE A 90 20.80 6.57 -20.81
CA PHE A 90 21.51 7.16 -19.67
C PHE A 90 22.26 6.14 -18.81
N TYR A 91 21.76 4.90 -18.75
CA TYR A 91 22.33 3.87 -17.88
C TYR A 91 23.13 2.82 -18.64
N HIS A 92 23.04 2.81 -19.97
CA HIS A 92 23.61 1.78 -20.87
C HIS A 92 23.23 0.35 -20.47
N GLU A 93 22.10 0.18 -19.79
CA GLU A 93 21.57 -1.11 -19.33
C GLU A 93 20.06 -1.16 -19.59
N ARG A 94 19.56 -2.31 -20.06
CA ARG A 94 18.12 -2.59 -20.17
C ARG A 94 17.60 -3.11 -18.84
N TRP A 95 16.57 -2.47 -18.30
CA TRP A 95 15.96 -2.88 -17.05
C TRP A 95 14.86 -3.91 -17.24
N TRP A 96 14.25 -3.94 -18.41
CA TRP A 96 13.35 -5.00 -18.88
C TRP A 96 13.64 -5.30 -20.33
N ASP A 97 13.32 -6.53 -20.76
CA ASP A 97 13.55 -6.99 -22.12
C ASP A 97 12.45 -7.97 -22.52
N TYR A 98 11.64 -7.55 -23.48
CA TYR A 98 10.58 -8.35 -24.08
C TYR A 98 10.98 -8.99 -25.41
N SER A 99 12.25 -9.01 -25.78
CA SER A 99 12.72 -9.55 -27.07
C SER A 99 12.28 -10.99 -27.33
N LYS A 100 12.07 -11.77 -26.25
CA LYS A 100 11.60 -13.16 -26.34
C LYS A 100 10.08 -13.28 -26.54
N ASN A 101 9.33 -12.19 -26.37
CA ASN A 101 7.88 -12.19 -26.51
C ASN A 101 7.49 -11.97 -27.96
N LYS A 102 6.40 -12.63 -28.39
CA LYS A 102 5.81 -12.37 -29.72
C LYS A 102 5.26 -10.94 -29.77
N TRP A 103 5.34 -10.31 -30.95
CA TRP A 103 4.84 -8.94 -31.18
C TRP A 103 5.51 -7.91 -30.25
N ASN A 104 6.83 -8.02 -30.05
CA ASN A 104 7.61 -6.98 -29.40
C ASN A 104 8.13 -5.95 -30.42
N LEU A 105 8.40 -4.73 -29.95
CA LEU A 105 9.08 -3.69 -30.68
C LEU A 105 10.38 -3.34 -29.94
N ASP A 106 11.49 -3.66 -30.57
CA ASP A 106 12.86 -3.43 -30.07
C ASP A 106 13.15 -4.00 -28.65
N GLY A 107 12.29 -4.92 -28.18
CA GLY A 107 12.38 -5.49 -26.83
C GLY A 107 11.92 -4.56 -25.71
N TYR A 108 11.55 -3.30 -26.00
CA TYR A 108 11.08 -2.36 -24.96
C TYR A 108 9.61 -2.54 -24.62
N ILE A 109 8.80 -2.92 -25.59
CA ILE A 109 7.36 -3.15 -25.45
C ILE A 109 6.95 -4.44 -26.14
N CYS A 110 5.84 -5.03 -25.70
CA CYS A 110 5.19 -6.13 -26.41
C CYS A 110 3.66 -6.02 -26.32
N LEU A 111 2.96 -6.53 -27.33
CA LEU A 111 1.51 -6.41 -27.44
C LEU A 111 0.76 -6.94 -26.20
N SER A 112 1.17 -8.08 -25.66
CA SER A 112 0.53 -8.67 -24.48
C SER A 112 0.64 -7.75 -23.24
N HIS A 113 1.80 -7.12 -23.06
CA HIS A 113 2.01 -6.19 -21.95
C HIS A 113 1.26 -4.86 -22.17
N SER A 114 1.25 -4.36 -23.41
CA SER A 114 0.47 -3.16 -23.78
C SER A 114 -1.02 -3.36 -23.54
N VAL A 115 -1.59 -4.52 -23.88
CA VAL A 115 -2.99 -4.87 -23.59
C VAL A 115 -3.23 -4.92 -22.09
N PHE A 116 -2.33 -5.52 -21.33
CA PHE A 116 -2.42 -5.58 -19.87
C PHE A 116 -2.40 -4.16 -19.24
N LEU A 117 -1.49 -3.29 -19.66
CA LEU A 117 -1.43 -1.90 -19.20
C LEU A 117 -2.67 -1.11 -19.62
N GLY A 118 -3.18 -1.35 -20.83
CA GLY A 118 -4.45 -0.75 -21.29
C GLY A 118 -5.63 -1.14 -20.41
N LEU A 119 -5.70 -2.41 -19.99
CA LEU A 119 -6.73 -2.87 -19.05
C LEU A 119 -6.59 -2.22 -17.67
N LEU A 120 -5.37 -2.13 -17.14
CA LEU A 120 -5.11 -1.43 -15.88
C LEU A 120 -5.49 0.06 -15.98
N GLY A 121 -5.16 0.72 -17.08
CA GLY A 121 -5.55 2.11 -17.33
C GLY A 121 -7.06 2.29 -17.43
N TYR A 122 -7.77 1.39 -18.11
CA TYR A 122 -9.23 1.39 -18.17
C TYR A 122 -9.87 1.25 -16.77
N ILE A 123 -9.39 0.29 -15.99
CA ILE A 123 -9.83 0.09 -14.60
C ILE A 123 -9.53 1.34 -13.76
N GLY A 124 -8.34 1.91 -13.92
CA GLY A 124 -7.91 3.14 -13.26
C GLY A 124 -8.88 4.27 -13.52
N VAL A 125 -9.14 4.59 -14.79
CA VAL A 125 -10.02 5.71 -15.17
C VAL A 125 -11.46 5.47 -14.76
N LYS A 126 -11.98 4.26 -14.96
CA LYS A 126 -13.41 3.98 -14.78
C LYS A 126 -13.81 3.78 -13.33
N PHE A 127 -12.94 3.17 -12.53
CA PHE A 127 -13.26 2.76 -11.16
C PHE A 127 -12.39 3.44 -10.10
N VAL A 128 -11.08 3.52 -10.33
CA VAL A 128 -10.15 4.00 -9.31
C VAL A 128 -10.16 5.54 -9.23
N ASN A 129 -10.12 6.24 -10.36
CA ASN A 129 -10.13 7.71 -10.38
C ASN A 129 -11.35 8.32 -9.68
N PRO A 130 -12.61 7.86 -9.91
CA PRO A 130 -13.77 8.37 -9.18
C PRO A 130 -13.64 8.22 -7.66
N LEU A 131 -13.09 7.10 -7.18
CA LEU A 131 -12.80 6.87 -5.77
C LEU A 131 -11.73 7.84 -5.25
N LEU A 132 -10.63 7.99 -6.00
CA LEU A 132 -9.53 8.88 -5.63
C LEU A 132 -9.95 10.35 -5.63
N PHE A 133 -10.84 10.77 -6.52
CA PHE A 133 -11.41 12.12 -6.50
C PHE A 133 -12.25 12.38 -5.26
N LYS A 134 -13.09 11.42 -4.86
CA LYS A 134 -13.81 11.49 -3.58
C LYS A 134 -12.86 11.57 -2.40
N PHE A 135 -11.86 10.68 -2.36
CA PHE A 135 -10.82 10.67 -1.33
C PHE A 135 -10.09 12.01 -1.24
N TYR A 136 -9.67 12.57 -2.39
CA TYR A 136 -9.01 13.87 -2.46
C TYR A 136 -9.85 14.98 -1.83
N HIS A 137 -11.15 15.00 -2.06
CA HIS A 137 -12.04 16.04 -1.51
C HIS A 137 -12.35 15.86 -0.01
N LEU A 138 -12.25 14.65 0.53
CA LEU A 138 -12.45 14.37 1.95
C LEU A 138 -11.26 14.80 2.83
N ILE A 139 -10.07 14.96 2.24
CA ILE A 139 -8.91 15.46 2.98
C ILE A 139 -9.02 17.01 3.10
N PRO A 140 -8.86 17.58 4.31
CA PRO A 140 -8.84 19.03 4.48
C PRO A 140 -7.82 19.72 3.55
N PRO A 141 -8.18 20.83 2.89
CA PRO A 141 -7.31 21.45 1.87
C PRO A 141 -5.90 21.76 2.37
N PHE A 142 -5.76 22.28 3.58
CA PHE A 142 -4.46 22.59 4.17
C PHE A 142 -3.56 21.34 4.29
N ILE A 143 -4.07 20.26 4.85
CA ILE A 143 -3.33 19.00 5.04
C ILE A 143 -2.96 18.39 3.69
N ARG A 144 -3.90 18.38 2.75
CA ARG A 144 -3.70 17.86 1.41
C ARG A 144 -2.58 18.58 0.66
N HIS A 145 -2.56 19.90 0.68
CA HIS A 145 -1.51 20.70 0.04
C HIS A 145 -0.17 20.49 0.75
N LEU A 146 -0.16 20.47 2.07
CA LEU A 146 1.06 20.22 2.86
C LEU A 146 1.68 18.85 2.52
N ILE A 147 0.87 17.79 2.48
CA ILE A 147 1.33 16.44 2.11
C ILE A 147 1.91 16.44 0.70
N ILE A 148 1.22 17.05 -0.27
CA ILE A 148 1.68 17.10 -1.67
C ILE A 148 3.02 17.85 -1.75
N PHE A 149 3.20 18.97 -1.06
CA PHE A 149 4.47 19.71 -1.06
C PHE A 149 5.61 18.89 -0.43
N ILE A 150 5.35 18.20 0.69
CA ILE A 150 6.34 17.32 1.30
C ILE A 150 6.74 16.19 0.34
N LEU A 151 5.77 15.54 -0.28
CA LEU A 151 6.03 14.45 -1.23
C LEU A 151 6.79 14.95 -2.48
N LEU A 152 6.47 16.14 -2.99
CA LEU A 152 7.22 16.76 -4.09
C LEU A 152 8.66 17.07 -3.69
N ALA A 153 8.89 17.63 -2.50
CA ALA A 153 10.23 17.90 -1.99
C ALA A 153 11.05 16.61 -1.86
N VAL A 154 10.46 15.55 -1.28
CA VAL A 154 11.11 14.24 -1.16
C VAL A 154 11.42 13.64 -2.54
N LEU A 155 10.48 13.73 -3.49
CA LEU A 155 10.67 13.24 -4.86
C LEU A 155 11.83 13.98 -5.56
N ILE A 156 11.88 15.30 -5.46
CA ILE A 156 12.94 16.11 -6.06
C ILE A 156 14.30 15.75 -5.47
N ILE A 157 14.39 15.65 -4.13
CA ILE A 157 15.64 15.27 -3.44
C ILE A 157 16.08 13.87 -3.89
N ASP A 158 15.14 12.92 -3.99
CA ASP A 158 15.45 11.54 -4.37
C ASP A 158 15.87 11.43 -5.84
N ILE A 159 15.22 12.17 -6.75
CA ILE A 159 15.64 12.25 -8.16
C ILE A 159 17.06 12.86 -8.27
N LEU A 160 17.32 13.97 -7.58
CA LEU A 160 18.62 14.62 -7.58
C LEU A 160 19.69 13.68 -7.02
N ALA A 161 19.45 13.04 -5.89
CA ALA A 161 20.37 12.08 -5.29
C ALA A 161 20.66 10.90 -6.22
N THR A 162 19.61 10.32 -6.83
CA THR A 162 19.77 9.21 -7.79
C THR A 162 20.54 9.65 -9.03
N THR A 163 20.23 10.84 -9.57
CA THR A 163 20.89 11.41 -10.75
C THR A 163 22.39 11.68 -10.47
N ILE A 164 22.73 12.30 -9.35
CA ILE A 164 24.12 12.56 -8.97
C ILE A 164 24.91 11.25 -8.86
N VAL A 165 24.32 10.21 -8.29
CA VAL A 165 24.98 8.90 -8.15
C VAL A 165 25.23 8.26 -9.50
N VAL A 166 24.26 8.33 -10.40
CA VAL A 166 24.34 7.71 -11.73
C VAL A 166 25.30 8.46 -12.64
N PHE A 167 25.18 9.78 -12.72
CA PHE A 167 26.07 10.60 -13.55
C PHE A 167 27.45 10.80 -12.92
N GLY A 168 27.56 10.81 -11.59
CA GLY A 168 28.84 10.93 -10.88
C GLY A 168 29.80 9.77 -11.13
N LYS A 169 29.32 8.60 -11.55
CA LYS A 169 30.16 7.48 -11.99
C LYS A 169 30.94 7.76 -13.28
N ASN A 170 30.45 8.67 -14.12
CA ASN A 170 31.02 9.00 -15.42
C ASN A 170 31.87 10.31 -15.41
N ILE A 171 31.90 11.03 -14.29
CA ILE A 171 32.67 12.27 -14.18
C ILE A 171 34.07 11.92 -13.68
N ASP A 172 35.07 12.19 -14.54
CA ASP A 172 36.48 12.00 -14.27
C ASP A 172 36.87 12.72 -12.97
N LYS A 173 37.44 11.98 -12.02
CA LYS A 173 37.83 12.46 -10.67
C LYS A 173 38.75 13.70 -10.69
N ARG A 174 39.41 13.99 -11.82
CA ARG A 174 40.36 15.08 -11.99
C ARG A 174 39.78 16.50 -11.94
N ARG A 175 38.46 16.67 -12.12
CA ARG A 175 37.84 18.02 -12.16
C ARG A 175 37.41 18.58 -10.81
N TRP A 176 37.40 17.76 -9.74
CA TRP A 176 36.94 18.16 -8.43
C TRP A 176 38.03 18.45 -7.40
N GLU A 177 39.31 18.31 -7.80
CA GLU A 177 40.45 18.53 -6.87
C GLU A 177 40.74 20.00 -6.56
N SER A 178 40.04 20.96 -7.13
CA SER A 178 40.28 22.39 -6.94
C SER A 178 39.26 23.12 -6.04
N ALA A 179 38.32 22.42 -5.43
CA ALA A 179 37.33 23.02 -4.50
C ALA A 179 37.70 22.65 -3.06
N ASP A 180 37.67 23.65 -2.20
CA ASP A 180 37.96 23.68 -0.78
C ASP A 180 37.93 22.32 -0.03
N ALA A 181 39.05 21.90 0.55
CA ALA A 181 39.29 20.55 1.10
C ALA A 181 38.29 20.10 2.17
N TYR A 182 37.58 21.02 2.81
CA TYR A 182 36.59 20.70 3.85
C TYR A 182 35.23 20.34 3.26
N LEU A 183 34.77 21.09 2.25
CA LEU A 183 33.53 20.81 1.52
C LEU A 183 33.66 19.51 0.70
N THR A 184 34.84 19.26 0.16
CA THR A 184 35.18 18.04 -0.57
C THR A 184 35.13 16.81 0.33
N LYS A 185 35.55 16.89 1.58
CA LYS A 185 35.55 15.76 2.53
C LYS A 185 34.11 15.35 2.97
N ILE A 186 33.24 16.34 3.17
CA ILE A 186 31.83 16.12 3.49
C ILE A 186 31.07 15.60 2.26
N SER A 187 31.33 16.21 1.10
CA SER A 187 30.70 15.82 -0.18
C SER A 187 31.13 14.41 -0.60
N VAL A 188 32.39 14.02 -0.46
CA VAL A 188 32.89 12.67 -0.75
C VAL A 188 32.29 11.64 0.21
N LYS A 189 32.19 11.97 1.51
CA LYS A 189 31.59 11.06 2.50
C LYS A 189 30.06 10.88 2.27
N LEU A 190 29.35 11.96 1.96
CA LEU A 190 27.93 11.92 1.62
C LEU A 190 27.70 11.20 0.29
N SER A 191 28.48 11.52 -0.73
CA SER A 191 28.48 10.86 -2.04
C SER A 191 28.75 9.35 -1.91
N SER A 192 29.77 8.95 -1.14
CA SER A 192 30.09 7.53 -0.96
C SER A 192 28.99 6.76 -0.23
N LEU A 193 28.32 7.37 0.77
CA LEU A 193 27.18 6.77 1.46
C LEU A 193 25.97 6.63 0.52
N ILE A 194 25.64 7.67 -0.24
CA ILE A 194 24.55 7.67 -1.21
C ILE A 194 24.83 6.66 -2.33
N THR A 195 26.04 6.68 -2.91
CA THR A 195 26.46 5.77 -3.98
C THR A 195 26.42 4.32 -3.53
N SER A 196 26.96 4.00 -2.35
CA SER A 196 26.95 2.64 -1.83
C SER A 196 25.53 2.13 -1.49
N TYR A 197 24.62 3.02 -1.16
CA TYR A 197 23.22 2.68 -0.92
C TYR A 197 22.49 2.43 -2.24
N VAL A 198 22.64 3.30 -3.22
CA VAL A 198 22.01 3.19 -4.55
C VAL A 198 22.55 1.98 -5.31
N ASP A 199 23.87 1.76 -5.31
CA ASP A 199 24.50 0.61 -5.97
C ASP A 199 23.98 -0.71 -5.40
N ARG A 200 23.96 -0.86 -4.08
CA ARG A 200 23.41 -2.04 -3.42
C ARG A 200 21.91 -2.24 -3.73
N ARG A 201 21.17 -1.16 -3.92
CA ARG A 201 19.76 -1.24 -4.31
C ARG A 201 19.61 -1.69 -5.75
N VAL A 202 20.35 -1.06 -6.69
CA VAL A 202 20.31 -1.39 -8.12
C VAL A 202 20.75 -2.84 -8.35
N GLU A 203 21.81 -3.29 -7.71
CA GLU A 203 22.26 -4.68 -7.77
C GLU A 203 21.20 -5.66 -7.23
N ARG A 204 20.44 -5.27 -6.22
CA ARG A 204 19.34 -6.09 -5.67
C ARG A 204 18.09 -6.07 -6.55
N ALA A 205 17.80 -4.92 -7.16
CA ALA A 205 16.63 -4.73 -8.01
C ALA A 205 16.79 -5.41 -9.38
N TYR A 206 17.99 -5.38 -9.93
CA TYR A 206 18.29 -5.84 -11.28
C TYR A 206 19.48 -6.81 -11.30
N PRO A 207 19.32 -8.05 -10.82
CA PRO A 207 20.41 -9.01 -10.64
C PRO A 207 20.92 -9.64 -11.93
N GLN A 208 20.72 -9.05 -13.10
CA GLN A 208 21.18 -9.59 -14.39
C GLN A 208 22.71 -9.61 -14.54
N ARG A 209 23.45 -9.04 -13.61
CA ARG A 209 24.90 -9.26 -13.49
C ARG A 209 25.18 -10.56 -12.74
N LYS A 210 25.50 -11.63 -13.49
CA LYS A 210 26.04 -12.92 -13.02
C LYS A 210 25.44 -13.44 -11.71
N LEU A 211 24.32 -14.14 -11.86
CA LEU A 211 23.68 -14.91 -10.82
C LEU A 211 24.61 -16.02 -10.27
N LYS A 212 25.36 -15.73 -9.22
CA LYS A 212 25.42 -16.66 -8.10
C LYS A 212 24.32 -16.23 -7.15
N LEU A 213 23.20 -16.91 -7.20
CA LEU A 213 22.15 -16.81 -6.21
C LEU A 213 22.80 -17.02 -4.83
N PRO A 214 22.77 -16.01 -3.91
CA PRO A 214 22.98 -16.36 -2.52
C PRO A 214 21.78 -17.25 -2.18
N THR A 215 22.02 -18.54 -2.04
CA THR A 215 21.09 -19.42 -1.37
C THR A 215 20.72 -18.74 -0.05
N ILE A 216 19.44 -18.31 0.07
CA ILE A 216 18.91 -18.02 1.41
C ILE A 216 19.16 -19.30 2.17
N PRO A 217 19.90 -19.29 3.30
CA PRO A 217 20.00 -20.48 4.11
C PRO A 217 18.58 -20.95 4.33
N LYS A 218 18.22 -22.15 3.90
CA LYS A 218 17.00 -22.81 4.31
C LYS A 218 17.23 -23.13 5.78
N THR A 219 17.05 -22.11 6.60
CA THR A 219 16.99 -22.29 8.03
C THR A 219 15.75 -23.11 8.24
N GLY A 220 15.73 -24.33 8.53
CA GLY A 220 14.56 -25.20 8.62
C GLY A 220 13.43 -24.71 9.54
N VAL A 221 13.26 -23.39 9.66
CA VAL A 221 12.30 -22.68 10.51
C VAL A 221 11.21 -22.05 9.64
N PHE A 222 9.96 -22.43 9.88
CA PHE A 222 8.80 -21.87 9.20
C PHE A 222 8.65 -20.38 9.50
N ALA A 223 8.28 -19.59 8.47
CA ALA A 223 7.95 -18.17 8.57
C ALA A 223 9.03 -17.31 9.29
N GLN A 224 10.30 -17.68 9.23
CA GLN A 224 11.38 -16.89 9.81
C GLN A 224 11.43 -15.47 9.24
N GLY A 225 11.67 -14.48 10.09
CA GLY A 225 11.76 -13.08 9.70
C GLY A 225 10.38 -12.43 9.48
N CYS A 226 10.30 -11.48 8.53
CA CYS A 226 9.09 -10.74 8.19
C CYS A 226 8.66 -11.04 6.75
N GLY A 227 8.33 -12.31 6.47
CA GLY A 227 7.83 -12.76 5.18
C GLY A 227 6.30 -12.91 5.15
N PHE A 228 5.76 -13.29 3.99
CA PHE A 228 4.31 -13.44 3.76
C PHE A 228 3.62 -14.30 4.84
N TYR A 229 4.14 -15.50 5.11
CA TYR A 229 3.54 -16.40 6.08
C TYR A 229 3.45 -15.80 7.48
N LYS A 230 4.52 -15.13 7.94
CA LYS A 230 4.54 -14.43 9.23
C LYS A 230 3.50 -13.32 9.27
N VAL A 231 3.55 -12.41 8.30
CA VAL A 231 2.70 -11.23 8.26
C VAL A 231 1.22 -11.60 8.14
N PHE A 232 0.90 -12.61 7.30
CA PHE A 232 -0.48 -13.04 7.12
C PHE A 232 -1.06 -13.73 8.37
N LEU A 233 -0.26 -14.55 9.04
CA LEU A 233 -0.68 -15.15 10.31
C LEU A 233 -0.86 -14.09 11.41
N LEU A 234 0.04 -13.09 11.48
CA LEU A 234 -0.12 -11.96 12.40
C LEU A 234 -1.36 -11.11 12.07
N PHE A 235 -1.67 -10.91 10.77
CA PHE A 235 -2.92 -10.29 10.34
C PHE A 235 -4.14 -11.07 10.85
N SER A 236 -4.15 -12.38 10.68
CA SER A 236 -5.29 -13.21 11.07
C SER A 236 -5.46 -13.27 12.59
N ILE A 237 -4.36 -13.46 13.33
CA ILE A 237 -4.36 -13.43 14.80
C ILE A 237 -4.74 -12.04 15.31
N GLY A 238 -4.20 -10.99 14.71
CA GLY A 238 -4.51 -9.61 15.06
C GLY A 238 -5.98 -9.26 14.81
N SER A 239 -6.56 -9.77 13.72
CA SER A 239 -7.99 -9.61 13.44
C SER A 239 -8.87 -10.24 14.52
N LEU A 240 -8.52 -11.45 14.96
CA LEU A 240 -9.24 -12.16 16.02
C LEU A 240 -9.09 -11.45 17.38
N LEU A 241 -7.86 -11.17 17.78
CA LEU A 241 -7.56 -10.52 19.06
C LEU A 241 -8.17 -9.12 19.13
N GLY A 242 -8.13 -8.37 18.04
CA GLY A 242 -8.68 -7.02 17.98
C GLY A 242 -10.19 -6.99 18.21
N ASP A 243 -10.95 -7.91 17.62
CA ASP A 243 -12.40 -8.00 17.90
C ASP A 243 -12.68 -8.36 19.35
N ILE A 244 -11.94 -9.33 19.90
CA ILE A 244 -12.10 -9.76 21.31
C ILE A 244 -11.81 -8.58 22.25
N ILE A 245 -10.70 -7.86 22.05
CA ILE A 245 -10.31 -6.71 22.87
C ILE A 245 -11.35 -5.60 22.80
N GLU A 246 -11.81 -5.24 21.59
CA GLU A 246 -12.85 -4.23 21.44
C GLU A 246 -14.19 -4.64 22.03
N THR A 247 -14.57 -5.91 21.91
CA THR A 247 -15.80 -6.44 22.50
C THR A 247 -15.76 -6.34 24.04
N ILE A 248 -14.63 -6.71 24.65
CA ILE A 248 -14.41 -6.56 26.10
C ILE A 248 -14.43 -5.07 26.49
N PHE A 249 -13.75 -4.21 25.73
CA PHE A 249 -13.75 -2.77 25.97
C PHE A 249 -15.17 -2.17 25.91
N CYS A 250 -15.98 -2.58 24.92
CA CYS A 250 -17.38 -2.17 24.84
C CYS A 250 -18.17 -2.61 26.08
N ARG A 251 -17.94 -3.82 26.58
CA ARG A 251 -18.58 -4.30 27.82
C ARG A 251 -18.20 -3.44 29.04
N LEU A 252 -16.92 -3.15 29.19
CA LEU A 252 -16.43 -2.36 30.33
C LEU A 252 -16.91 -0.90 30.29
N LYS A 253 -16.91 -0.28 29.09
CA LYS A 253 -17.25 1.15 28.94
C LYS A 253 -18.75 1.41 28.85
N MET A 254 -19.52 0.53 28.20
CA MET A 254 -20.93 0.76 27.88
C MET A 254 -21.87 -0.24 28.56
N GLY A 255 -21.34 -1.23 29.28
CA GLY A 255 -22.15 -2.24 29.97
C GLY A 255 -22.81 -3.28 29.06
N VAL A 256 -22.59 -3.22 27.75
CA VAL A 256 -23.23 -4.12 26.77
C VAL A 256 -22.21 -4.97 26.01
N TRP A 257 -22.56 -6.24 25.76
CA TRP A 257 -21.80 -7.08 24.86
C TRP A 257 -22.18 -6.71 23.41
N MET A 258 -21.20 -6.24 22.66
CA MET A 258 -21.40 -5.80 21.29
C MET A 258 -20.24 -6.31 20.44
N SER A 259 -20.53 -7.10 19.40
CA SER A 259 -19.54 -7.50 18.42
C SER A 259 -18.94 -6.28 17.71
N ARG A 260 -17.66 -6.31 17.51
CA ARG A 260 -16.89 -5.30 16.77
C ARG A 260 -16.29 -5.92 15.51
N SER A 261 -16.80 -7.09 15.12
CA SER A 261 -16.37 -7.79 13.92
C SER A 261 -16.60 -6.95 12.66
N SER A 262 -15.63 -6.96 11.78
CA SER A 262 -15.76 -6.41 10.43
C SER A 262 -16.24 -7.46 9.43
N LEU A 263 -16.25 -8.73 9.82
CA LEU A 263 -16.57 -9.85 8.94
C LEU A 263 -17.81 -10.60 9.42
N VAL A 264 -18.54 -11.20 8.47
CA VAL A 264 -19.79 -11.91 8.76
C VAL A 264 -19.55 -13.32 9.32
N TRP A 265 -18.37 -13.90 9.11
CA TRP A 265 -18.00 -15.22 9.63
C TRP A 265 -16.96 -15.11 10.74
N GLY A 266 -17.40 -15.18 11.97
CA GLY A 266 -16.55 -15.16 13.15
C GLY A 266 -16.16 -13.77 13.64
N PRO A 267 -15.49 -13.73 14.79
CA PRO A 267 -15.12 -12.49 15.46
C PRO A 267 -13.79 -11.94 14.90
N PHE A 268 -13.80 -11.38 13.71
CA PHE A 268 -12.62 -10.85 13.06
C PHE A 268 -12.78 -9.35 12.76
N SER A 269 -11.91 -8.53 13.32
CA SER A 269 -11.75 -7.12 12.98
C SER A 269 -10.58 -6.94 12.00
N ILE A 270 -10.88 -6.80 10.69
CA ILE A 270 -9.84 -6.60 9.67
C ILE A 270 -9.05 -5.32 9.90
N VAL A 271 -9.65 -4.31 10.54
CA VAL A 271 -8.97 -3.06 10.89
C VAL A 271 -7.78 -3.36 11.81
N TRP A 272 -7.99 -4.14 12.86
CA TRP A 272 -6.90 -4.56 13.75
C TRP A 272 -5.89 -5.48 13.05
N GLY A 273 -6.36 -6.37 12.20
CA GLY A 273 -5.48 -7.24 11.41
C GLY A 273 -4.52 -6.44 10.53
N PHE A 274 -5.04 -5.49 9.76
CA PHE A 274 -4.20 -4.62 8.93
C PHE A 274 -3.32 -3.69 9.77
N ALA A 275 -3.77 -3.23 10.94
CA ALA A 275 -2.94 -2.45 11.83
C ALA A 275 -1.70 -3.24 12.29
N PHE A 276 -1.89 -4.46 12.80
CA PHE A 276 -0.77 -5.29 13.27
C PHE A 276 0.15 -5.75 12.14
N ALA A 277 -0.40 -6.15 11.00
CA ALA A 277 0.40 -6.48 9.83
C ALA A 277 1.17 -5.27 9.31
N GLY A 278 0.50 -4.12 9.19
CA GLY A 278 1.07 -2.88 8.68
C GLY A 278 2.18 -2.33 9.58
N VAL A 279 1.93 -2.22 10.90
CA VAL A 279 2.96 -1.75 11.84
C VAL A 279 4.15 -2.71 11.87
N THR A 280 3.91 -4.03 11.75
CA THR A 280 5.00 -5.01 11.68
C THR A 280 5.83 -4.82 10.41
N LEU A 281 5.20 -4.69 9.24
CA LEU A 281 5.91 -4.47 7.98
C LEU A 281 6.73 -3.18 7.99
N LEU A 282 6.14 -2.08 8.46
CA LEU A 282 6.76 -0.77 8.44
C LEU A 282 7.90 -0.64 9.47
N LEU A 283 7.68 -1.17 10.67
CA LEU A 283 8.61 -0.96 11.78
C LEU A 283 9.44 -2.20 12.14
N TYR A 284 9.34 -3.33 11.41
CA TYR A 284 10.10 -4.55 11.68
C TYR A 284 11.61 -4.30 11.83
N ARG A 285 12.18 -3.47 10.95
CA ARG A 285 13.60 -3.11 10.98
C ARG A 285 13.98 -2.27 12.20
N TYR A 286 13.01 -1.65 12.84
CA TYR A 286 13.17 -0.74 13.97
C TYR A 286 12.63 -1.31 15.28
N LYS A 287 12.21 -2.58 15.29
CA LYS A 287 11.58 -3.26 16.44
C LYS A 287 12.40 -3.21 17.74
N ASP A 288 13.74 -3.14 17.59
CA ASP A 288 14.69 -3.11 18.70
C ASP A 288 15.10 -1.67 19.12
N ARG A 289 14.52 -0.63 18.47
CA ARG A 289 14.72 0.77 18.86
C ARG A 289 14.10 1.09 20.22
N SER A 290 14.41 2.29 20.73
CA SER A 290 13.89 2.77 22.02
C SER A 290 12.36 2.80 22.03
N ASP A 291 11.79 2.67 23.23
CA ASP A 291 10.35 2.73 23.44
C ASP A 291 9.78 4.08 23.00
N SER A 292 10.52 5.18 23.23
CA SER A 292 10.13 6.52 22.78
C SER A 292 10.03 6.61 21.26
N PHE A 293 10.96 5.99 20.52
CA PHE A 293 10.90 5.95 19.07
C PHE A 293 9.67 5.16 18.58
N LEU A 294 9.43 3.99 19.15
CA LEU A 294 8.27 3.15 18.81
C LEU A 294 6.95 3.85 19.19
N PHE A 295 6.92 4.53 20.32
CA PHE A 295 5.75 5.30 20.76
C PHE A 295 5.43 6.45 19.79
N LEU A 296 6.40 7.29 19.48
CA LEU A 296 6.19 8.45 18.59
C LEU A 296 5.80 8.00 17.16
N THR A 297 6.52 7.03 16.60
CA THR A 297 6.20 6.49 15.27
C THR A 297 4.85 5.78 15.25
N GLY A 298 4.54 5.02 16.30
CA GLY A 298 3.24 4.36 16.45
C GLY A 298 2.08 5.34 16.62
N THR A 299 2.28 6.44 17.36
CA THR A 299 1.29 7.51 17.51
C THR A 299 0.94 8.13 16.16
N PHE A 300 1.96 8.46 15.36
CA PHE A 300 1.76 9.07 14.06
C PHE A 300 1.15 8.08 13.05
N LEU A 301 1.74 6.88 12.91
CA LEU A 301 1.27 5.87 11.96
C LEU A 301 -0.13 5.36 12.32
N GLY A 302 -0.41 5.16 13.61
CA GLY A 302 -1.72 4.72 14.07
C GLY A 302 -2.82 5.76 13.83
N GLY A 303 -2.54 7.03 14.11
CA GLY A 303 -3.47 8.13 13.81
C GLY A 303 -3.73 8.26 12.31
N ALA A 304 -2.69 8.20 11.47
CA ALA A 304 -2.84 8.23 10.01
C ALA A 304 -3.65 7.02 9.50
N TYR A 305 -3.38 5.83 10.04
CA TYR A 305 -4.11 4.62 9.71
C TYR A 305 -5.59 4.71 10.09
N GLU A 306 -5.91 5.18 11.29
CA GLU A 306 -7.29 5.35 11.77
C GLU A 306 -8.06 6.36 10.92
N TYR A 307 -7.41 7.48 10.56
CA TYR A 307 -7.98 8.46 9.64
C TYR A 307 -8.28 7.85 8.28
N LEU A 308 -7.32 7.11 7.71
CA LEU A 308 -7.47 6.43 6.43
C LEU A 308 -8.64 5.42 6.46
N CYS A 309 -8.73 4.60 7.50
CA CYS A 309 -9.83 3.65 7.67
C CYS A 309 -11.20 4.35 7.73
N SER A 310 -11.30 5.48 8.44
CA SER A 310 -12.54 6.25 8.51
C SER A 310 -12.93 6.79 7.12
N VAL A 311 -11.97 7.34 6.39
CA VAL A 311 -12.23 7.87 5.03
C VAL A 311 -12.61 6.75 4.06
N LEU A 312 -11.89 5.64 4.07
CA LEU A 312 -12.20 4.49 3.20
C LEU A 312 -13.59 3.91 3.50
N SER A 313 -13.97 3.79 4.78
CA SER A 313 -15.30 3.29 5.15
C SER A 313 -16.42 4.22 4.69
N GLU A 314 -16.21 5.53 4.71
CA GLU A 314 -17.17 6.49 4.17
C GLU A 314 -17.27 6.40 2.63
N ILE A 315 -16.14 6.30 1.93
CA ILE A 315 -16.13 6.18 0.46
C ILE A 315 -16.81 4.89 -0.01
N VAL A 316 -16.48 3.76 0.63
CA VAL A 316 -16.93 2.43 0.18
C VAL A 316 -18.35 2.15 0.62
N PHE A 317 -18.70 2.49 1.86
CA PHE A 317 -19.97 2.10 2.48
C PHE A 317 -20.94 3.27 2.70
N GLY A 318 -20.51 4.52 2.47
CA GLY A 318 -21.29 5.72 2.83
C GLY A 318 -21.56 5.81 4.33
N LYS A 319 -20.70 5.21 5.16
CA LYS A 319 -20.90 5.09 6.60
C LYS A 319 -19.58 5.28 7.34
N VAL A 320 -19.67 5.85 8.55
CA VAL A 320 -18.57 5.90 9.51
C VAL A 320 -18.92 5.00 10.71
N PHE A 321 -17.92 4.34 11.27
CA PHE A 321 -18.08 3.39 12.37
C PHE A 321 -17.68 3.98 13.71
N TRP A 322 -17.05 5.17 13.74
CA TRP A 322 -16.72 5.97 14.93
C TRP A 322 -16.79 7.46 14.60
N ASP A 323 -16.93 8.27 15.62
CA ASP A 323 -17.05 9.72 15.51
C ASP A 323 -16.48 10.39 16.78
N TYR A 324 -15.42 11.17 16.61
CA TYR A 324 -14.75 11.92 17.70
C TYR A 324 -15.05 13.41 17.65
N SER A 325 -16.02 13.88 16.89
CA SER A 325 -16.34 15.31 16.72
C SER A 325 -16.60 16.04 18.04
N LYS A 326 -17.10 15.32 19.06
CA LYS A 326 -17.36 15.87 20.41
C LYS A 326 -16.14 15.88 21.33
N MET A 327 -15.01 15.31 20.91
CA MET A 327 -13.79 15.24 21.72
C MET A 327 -12.83 16.37 21.36
N PRO A 328 -12.10 16.96 22.34
CA PRO A 328 -11.08 17.96 22.05
C PRO A 328 -9.92 17.34 21.25
N PHE A 329 -9.20 18.17 20.48
CA PHE A 329 -8.08 17.75 19.65
C PHE A 329 -8.41 16.62 18.64
N ASN A 330 -9.63 16.66 18.08
CA ASN A 330 -9.99 15.78 16.97
C ASN A 330 -9.67 16.43 15.63
N LEU A 331 -9.48 15.61 14.61
CA LEU A 331 -9.33 16.03 13.22
C LEU A 331 -10.52 15.50 12.43
N ASN A 332 -11.44 16.39 12.05
CA ASN A 332 -12.69 16.10 11.33
C ASN A 332 -13.55 15.00 11.97
N GLY A 333 -13.50 14.83 13.30
CA GLY A 333 -14.19 13.75 14.00
C GLY A 333 -13.65 12.34 13.69
N ARG A 334 -12.62 12.22 12.85
CA ARG A 334 -12.11 10.91 12.35
C ARG A 334 -11.03 10.32 13.25
N ILE A 335 -10.18 11.17 13.81
CA ILE A 335 -9.16 10.81 14.79
C ILE A 335 -9.16 11.80 15.95
N ASN A 336 -8.59 11.38 17.06
CA ASN A 336 -8.39 12.18 18.24
C ASN A 336 -7.01 11.95 18.83
N LEU A 337 -6.35 12.99 19.32
CA LEU A 337 -4.96 12.93 19.81
C LEU A 337 -4.78 11.89 20.93
N LEU A 338 -5.76 11.74 21.82
CA LEU A 338 -5.70 10.74 22.90
C LEU A 338 -5.62 9.31 22.32
N TYR A 339 -6.43 9.01 21.28
CA TYR A 339 -6.41 7.70 20.65
C TYR A 339 -5.14 7.49 19.82
N CYS A 340 -4.57 8.56 19.25
CA CYS A 340 -3.24 8.46 18.62
C CYS A 340 -2.17 8.02 19.63
N PHE A 341 -2.21 8.52 20.88
CA PHE A 341 -1.31 8.07 21.94
C PHE A 341 -1.55 6.60 22.32
N PHE A 342 -2.79 6.14 22.32
CA PHE A 342 -3.07 4.70 22.52
C PHE A 342 -2.46 3.84 21.42
N TRP A 343 -2.48 4.27 20.17
CA TRP A 343 -1.76 3.60 19.08
C TRP A 343 -0.25 3.56 19.31
N GLY A 344 0.33 4.64 19.85
CA GLY A 344 1.74 4.67 20.26
C GLY A 344 2.06 3.62 21.32
N ILE A 345 1.26 3.58 22.41
CA ILE A 345 1.39 2.58 23.47
C ILE A 345 1.22 1.15 22.90
N ALA A 346 0.18 0.94 22.08
CA ALA A 346 -0.07 -0.35 21.45
C ALA A 346 1.13 -0.82 20.60
N THR A 347 1.80 0.09 19.88
CA THR A 347 3.00 -0.22 19.10
C THR A 347 4.18 -0.66 19.97
N VAL A 348 4.40 0.02 21.11
CA VAL A 348 5.45 -0.39 22.08
C VAL A 348 5.14 -1.78 22.63
N VAL A 349 3.91 -2.00 23.12
CA VAL A 349 3.48 -3.29 23.67
C VAL A 349 3.57 -4.38 22.62
N TRP A 350 3.20 -4.07 21.38
CA TRP A 350 3.33 -4.98 20.24
C TRP A 350 4.76 -5.48 20.07
N PHE A 351 5.71 -4.58 19.85
CA PHE A 351 7.09 -4.98 19.54
C PHE A 351 7.87 -5.52 20.75
N LYS A 352 7.56 -5.06 21.95
CA LYS A 352 8.31 -5.48 23.15
C LYS A 352 7.75 -6.74 23.81
N ARG A 353 6.48 -7.08 23.58
CA ARG A 353 5.83 -8.22 24.26
C ARG A 353 5.11 -9.16 23.30
N ILE A 354 4.14 -8.64 22.53
CA ILE A 354 3.22 -9.48 21.76
C ILE A 354 3.90 -10.09 20.54
N TYR A 355 4.57 -9.27 19.73
CA TYR A 355 5.24 -9.73 18.51
C TYR A 355 6.31 -10.81 18.78
N PRO A 356 7.25 -10.67 19.73
CA PRO A 356 8.23 -11.71 20.00
C PRO A 356 7.59 -13.03 20.43
N PHE A 357 6.54 -12.98 21.25
CA PHE A 357 5.79 -14.16 21.69
C PHE A 357 5.12 -14.86 20.51
N LEU A 358 4.33 -14.11 19.69
CA LEU A 358 3.63 -14.67 18.54
C LEU A 358 4.59 -15.14 17.46
N SER A 359 5.68 -14.40 17.21
CA SER A 359 6.71 -14.78 16.25
C SER A 359 7.33 -16.13 16.61
N ASN A 360 7.70 -16.30 17.88
CA ASN A 360 8.25 -17.58 18.38
C ASN A 360 7.23 -18.72 18.26
N LEU A 361 5.96 -18.46 18.56
CA LEU A 361 4.90 -19.46 18.41
C LEU A 361 4.72 -19.91 16.96
N ILE A 362 4.70 -18.95 16.02
CA ILE A 362 4.55 -19.22 14.59
C ILE A 362 5.77 -19.97 14.06
N GLU A 363 6.98 -19.61 14.46
CA GLU A 363 8.23 -20.22 14.01
C GLU A 363 8.41 -21.66 14.49
N LYS A 364 7.72 -22.08 15.55
CA LYS A 364 7.70 -23.47 16.02
C LYS A 364 6.85 -24.40 15.16
N LEU A 365 6.01 -23.88 14.27
CA LEU A 365 5.18 -24.73 13.40
C LEU A 365 6.06 -25.50 12.41
N PRO A 366 5.79 -26.80 12.18
CA PRO A 366 6.43 -27.55 11.10
C PRO A 366 6.18 -26.88 9.74
N ILE A 367 7.20 -26.81 8.87
CA ILE A 367 7.14 -26.07 7.59
C ILE A 367 5.95 -26.52 6.74
N ALA A 368 5.76 -27.83 6.56
CA ALA A 368 4.66 -28.35 5.75
C ALA A 368 3.29 -27.96 6.33
N PHE A 369 3.11 -28.20 7.63
CA PHE A 369 1.87 -27.85 8.33
C PHE A 369 1.60 -26.34 8.30
N GLY A 370 2.59 -25.51 8.65
CA GLY A 370 2.47 -24.07 8.68
C GLY A 370 2.12 -23.49 7.29
N THR A 371 2.70 -24.05 6.23
CA THR A 371 2.40 -23.63 4.86
C THR A 371 0.96 -23.96 4.49
N VAL A 372 0.52 -25.20 4.65
CA VAL A 372 -0.86 -25.61 4.32
C VAL A 372 -1.87 -24.87 5.18
N PHE A 373 -1.64 -24.79 6.49
CA PHE A 373 -2.50 -24.07 7.42
C PHE A 373 -2.65 -22.59 7.05
N THR A 374 -1.56 -21.91 6.71
CA THR A 374 -1.63 -20.50 6.28
C THR A 374 -2.48 -20.35 5.03
N TRP A 375 -2.32 -21.21 4.02
CA TRP A 375 -3.12 -21.13 2.81
C TRP A 375 -4.60 -21.42 3.04
N ILE A 376 -4.95 -22.34 3.94
CA ILE A 376 -6.34 -22.54 4.35
C ILE A 376 -6.92 -21.27 4.95
N ILE A 377 -6.18 -20.61 5.86
CA ILE A 377 -6.61 -19.33 6.45
C ILE A 377 -6.69 -18.23 5.39
N VAL A 378 -5.76 -18.17 4.43
CA VAL A 378 -5.82 -17.20 3.31
C VAL A 378 -7.13 -17.33 2.56
N VAL A 379 -7.45 -18.56 2.12
CA VAL A 379 -8.69 -18.82 1.37
C VAL A 379 -9.91 -18.47 2.22
N PHE A 380 -9.93 -18.89 3.49
CA PHE A 380 -11.03 -18.57 4.41
C PHE A 380 -11.22 -17.06 4.58
N MET A 381 -10.15 -16.31 4.85
CA MET A 381 -10.22 -14.86 5.07
C MET A 381 -10.63 -14.11 3.80
N VAL A 382 -10.13 -14.52 2.63
CA VAL A 382 -10.53 -13.92 1.34
C VAL A 382 -12.01 -14.15 1.07
N LEU A 383 -12.49 -15.37 1.24
CA LEU A 383 -13.93 -15.68 1.07
C LEU A 383 -14.80 -14.93 2.09
N ASN A 384 -14.35 -14.86 3.34
CA ASN A 384 -15.07 -14.13 4.38
C ASN A 384 -15.14 -12.62 4.09
N MET A 385 -14.03 -12.00 3.65
CA MET A 385 -14.03 -10.61 3.23
C MET A 385 -14.96 -10.36 2.03
N PHE A 386 -14.94 -11.25 1.03
CA PHE A 386 -15.83 -11.16 -0.12
C PHE A 386 -17.32 -11.26 0.28
N MET A 387 -17.67 -12.24 1.12
CA MET A 387 -19.03 -12.41 1.63
C MET A 387 -19.48 -11.23 2.49
N SER A 388 -18.58 -10.69 3.32
CA SER A 388 -18.87 -9.54 4.18
C SER A 388 -19.12 -8.26 3.37
N LEU A 389 -18.28 -8.00 2.36
CA LEU A 389 -18.46 -6.89 1.45
C LEU A 389 -19.77 -7.00 0.68
N SER A 390 -20.06 -8.19 0.13
CA SER A 390 -21.30 -8.45 -0.61
C SER A 390 -22.53 -8.28 0.26
N ALA A 391 -22.49 -8.78 1.50
CA ALA A 391 -23.59 -8.62 2.47
C ALA A 391 -23.81 -7.14 2.87
N LEU A 392 -22.74 -6.36 3.05
CA LEU A 392 -22.83 -4.93 3.34
C LEU A 392 -23.42 -4.13 2.17
N ILE A 393 -22.97 -4.40 0.95
CA ILE A 393 -23.51 -3.77 -0.27
C ILE A 393 -25.01 -4.11 -0.38
N ARG A 394 -25.36 -5.38 -0.19
CA ARG A 394 -26.75 -5.82 -0.26
C ARG A 394 -27.62 -5.20 0.84
N TYR A 395 -27.08 -5.06 2.05
CA TYR A 395 -27.75 -4.36 3.15
C TYR A 395 -28.05 -2.89 2.82
N ASP A 396 -27.11 -2.18 2.17
CA ASP A 396 -27.33 -0.80 1.71
C ASP A 396 -28.39 -0.73 0.60
N GLN A 397 -28.35 -1.65 -0.38
CA GLN A 397 -29.35 -1.76 -1.45
C GLN A 397 -30.77 -1.99 -0.90
N ARG A 398 -30.94 -2.87 0.09
CA ARG A 398 -32.22 -3.08 0.77
C ARG A 398 -32.69 -1.81 1.48
N GLY A 399 -31.79 -1.06 2.12
CA GLY A 399 -32.12 0.25 2.69
C GLY A 399 -32.62 1.27 1.68
N LYS A 400 -32.23 1.13 0.40
CA LYS A 400 -32.68 1.92 -0.75
C LYS A 400 -33.90 1.28 -1.47
N LYS A 401 -34.47 0.21 -0.93
CA LYS A 401 -35.59 -0.55 -1.49
C LYS A 401 -35.33 -1.15 -2.89
N ILE A 402 -34.06 -1.47 -3.21
CA ILE A 402 -33.67 -2.12 -4.47
C ILE A 402 -33.91 -3.63 -4.34
N PRO A 403 -34.77 -4.25 -5.21
CA PRO A 403 -35.05 -5.68 -5.15
C PRO A 403 -33.81 -6.51 -5.54
N ALA A 404 -33.79 -7.79 -5.10
CA ALA A 404 -32.74 -8.73 -5.50
C ALA A 404 -32.88 -9.10 -6.99
N SER A 405 -31.82 -8.93 -7.77
CA SER A 405 -31.78 -9.16 -9.21
C SER A 405 -31.37 -10.58 -9.59
N ASN A 406 -30.60 -11.28 -8.73
CA ASN A 406 -30.01 -12.56 -9.03
C ASN A 406 -30.09 -13.54 -7.85
N PHE A 407 -29.67 -14.80 -8.09
CA PHE A 407 -29.68 -15.86 -7.06
C PHE A 407 -28.79 -15.53 -5.87
N PHE A 408 -27.63 -14.96 -6.11
CA PHE A 408 -26.68 -14.64 -5.04
C PHE A 408 -27.21 -13.53 -4.12
N GLU A 409 -27.85 -12.50 -4.68
CA GLU A 409 -28.49 -11.45 -3.87
C GLU A 409 -29.65 -11.99 -3.03
N ARG A 410 -30.46 -12.92 -3.57
CA ARG A 410 -31.50 -13.63 -2.82
C ARG A 410 -30.91 -14.46 -1.69
N TYR A 411 -29.81 -15.17 -1.94
CA TYR A 411 -29.08 -15.89 -0.92
C TYR A 411 -28.64 -14.96 0.23
N LEU A 412 -28.08 -13.79 -0.13
CA LEU A 412 -27.67 -12.78 0.86
C LEU A 412 -28.87 -12.23 1.66
N ASP A 413 -30.02 -12.01 1.03
CA ASP A 413 -31.23 -11.55 1.71
C ASP A 413 -31.74 -12.56 2.75
N THR A 414 -31.64 -13.84 2.43
CA THR A 414 -32.08 -14.92 3.33
C THR A 414 -31.13 -15.12 4.51
N HIS A 415 -29.79 -15.17 4.23
CA HIS A 415 -28.81 -15.55 5.25
C HIS A 415 -28.24 -14.36 6.03
N TYR A 416 -28.26 -13.15 5.43
CA TYR A 416 -27.77 -11.90 6.01
C TYR A 416 -28.86 -10.82 5.97
N ASN A 417 -30.01 -11.14 6.56
CA ASN A 417 -31.12 -10.21 6.67
C ASN A 417 -30.79 -8.99 7.54
N ASP A 418 -31.67 -7.99 7.54
CA ASP A 418 -31.41 -6.71 8.22
C ASP A 418 -31.23 -6.85 9.74
N GLN A 419 -31.90 -7.81 10.37
CA GLN A 419 -31.71 -8.07 11.80
C GLN A 419 -30.31 -8.58 12.08
N LYS A 420 -29.82 -9.55 11.30
CA LYS A 420 -28.48 -10.11 11.44
C LYS A 420 -27.40 -9.06 11.12
N MET A 421 -27.61 -8.24 10.07
CA MET A 421 -26.67 -7.16 9.74
C MET A 421 -26.59 -6.09 10.83
N LYS A 422 -27.70 -5.76 11.50
CA LYS A 422 -27.68 -4.86 12.67
C LYS A 422 -26.95 -5.44 13.87
N LEU A 423 -26.99 -6.76 14.06
CA LEU A 423 -26.23 -7.43 15.12
C LEU A 423 -24.72 -7.42 14.84
N ILE A 424 -24.33 -7.66 13.58
CA ILE A 424 -22.91 -7.69 13.18
C ILE A 424 -22.32 -6.26 13.15
N TYR A 425 -23.08 -5.27 12.65
CA TYR A 425 -22.64 -3.88 12.46
C TYR A 425 -23.50 -2.86 13.23
N PRO A 426 -23.54 -2.93 14.56
CA PRO A 426 -24.49 -2.15 15.37
C PRO A 426 -24.24 -0.64 15.35
N LYS A 427 -23.02 -0.19 15.01
CA LYS A 427 -22.64 1.23 15.00
C LYS A 427 -22.51 1.83 13.60
N ALA A 428 -22.93 1.14 12.56
CA ALA A 428 -22.88 1.69 11.21
C ALA A 428 -23.82 2.90 11.07
N LYS A 429 -23.30 4.14 11.10
CA LYS A 429 -24.04 5.38 10.88
C LYS A 429 -23.93 5.80 9.42
N LYS A 430 -25.06 6.16 8.80
CA LYS A 430 -25.06 6.80 7.47
C LYS A 430 -24.44 8.20 7.60
N VAL A 431 -23.58 8.58 6.67
CA VAL A 431 -23.14 9.95 6.48
C VAL A 431 -24.18 10.63 5.62
N HIS A 432 -24.71 11.78 6.07
CA HIS A 432 -25.68 12.59 5.36
C HIS A 432 -25.00 13.48 4.34
#